data_19be69dfa58628a400dbfb5ae18cb335
#
_entry.id   19be69dfa58628a400dbfb5ae18cb335
#
_cell.length_a   1.000
_cell.length_b   1.000
_cell.length_c   1.000
_cell.angle_alpha   90.00
_cell.angle_beta   90.00
_cell.angle_gamma   90.00
#
_symmetry.space_group_name_H-M   'P 1'
#
loop_
_entity.id
_entity.type
_entity.pdbx_description
1 polymer ?
#
loop_
_entity_poly.entity_id
_entity_poly.type
_entity_poly.pdbx_seq_one_letter_code
_entity_poly.pdbx_strand_id
1 'polypeptide(L)'
;LKNNLNKPRSKMDSYVVNHLVVEHKHKFIYCEVPKVGCSNWKRTIFLLQSDLNSGASEIQHDTIHHTSLIKRLVSYSPALQKEFLSNYTKVIFTRHPLERLVVLTAYRDKFLHSEPFYSTTIANEIRAMFRKNKNSEKVSFQEFVSFILAKPPHTLDVHWKPMFLLCDPCNIHYDIMGKYETLGLDSEHVLKVIGA
;
A
#
# COMPACT_ATOMS: atom_id res chain seq x y z
N LEU A 1 21.70 -8.70 -13.89
CA LEU A 1 20.71 -7.71 -13.39
C LEU A 1 20.74 -6.37 -14.15
N LYS A 2 21.75 -6.08 -14.99
CA LYS A 2 21.91 -4.79 -15.69
C LYS A 2 21.14 -4.62 -17.02
N ASN A 3 20.54 -5.66 -17.57
CA ASN A 3 20.04 -5.61 -18.96
C ASN A 3 18.51 -5.38 -19.13
N ASN A 4 17.74 -5.14 -18.05
CA ASN A 4 16.29 -4.93 -18.18
C ASN A 4 15.78 -3.52 -17.76
N LEU A 5 16.68 -2.60 -17.40
CA LEU A 5 16.30 -1.27 -16.91
C LEU A 5 15.93 -0.25 -18.01
N ASN A 6 16.19 -0.55 -19.28
CA ASN A 6 16.07 0.41 -20.39
C ASN A 6 15.00 0.10 -21.44
N LYS A 7 14.05 -0.80 -21.17
CA LYS A 7 12.87 -0.90 -22.06
C LYS A 7 11.74 -0.06 -21.48
N PRO A 8 11.32 1.02 -22.16
CA PRO A 8 10.05 1.69 -21.81
C PRO A 8 8.95 0.64 -21.94
N ARG A 9 8.34 0.26 -20.80
CA ARG A 9 7.19 -0.64 -20.84
C ARG A 9 6.07 0.11 -21.54
N SER A 10 5.66 -0.37 -22.69
CA SER A 10 4.58 0.21 -23.52
C SER A 10 3.22 0.17 -22.81
N LYS A 11 3.11 -0.54 -21.70
CA LYS A 11 1.92 -0.65 -20.85
C LYS A 11 2.35 -0.78 -19.39
N MET A 12 1.83 0.08 -18.54
CA MET A 12 2.03 -0.03 -17.10
C MET A 12 1.40 -1.31 -16.57
N ASP A 13 2.03 -1.89 -15.56
CA ASP A 13 1.51 -3.07 -14.87
C ASP A 13 0.16 -2.73 -14.22
N SER A 14 -0.89 -3.47 -14.57
CA SER A 14 -2.24 -3.31 -14.02
C SER A 14 -2.27 -3.42 -12.49
N TYR A 15 -1.35 -4.20 -11.92
CA TYR A 15 -1.19 -4.33 -10.48
C TYR A 15 -0.70 -3.02 -9.86
N VAL A 16 0.29 -2.36 -10.44
CA VAL A 16 0.79 -1.07 -9.96
C VAL A 16 -0.27 0.01 -10.06
N VAL A 17 -0.93 0.17 -11.22
CA VAL A 17 -1.97 1.21 -11.40
C VAL A 17 -3.18 1.00 -10.49
N ASN A 18 -3.40 -0.22 -10.00
CA ASN A 18 -4.41 -0.50 -8.98
C ASN A 18 -4.02 -0.02 -7.57
N HIS A 19 -2.75 0.26 -7.31
CA HIS A 19 -2.28 0.85 -6.04
C HIS A 19 -2.19 2.38 -6.08
N LEU A 20 -2.44 3.01 -7.24
CA LEU A 20 -2.39 4.44 -7.41
C LEU A 20 -3.79 5.03 -7.25
N VAL A 21 -4.00 5.76 -6.18
CA VAL A 21 -5.24 6.49 -5.87
C VAL A 21 -5.16 7.88 -6.50
N VAL A 22 -6.21 8.29 -7.22
CA VAL A 22 -6.28 9.56 -7.93
C VAL A 22 -7.19 10.54 -7.19
N GLU A 23 -6.68 11.72 -6.91
CA GLU A 23 -7.43 12.83 -6.34
C GLU A 23 -7.45 13.99 -7.36
N HIS A 24 -8.65 14.43 -7.76
CA HIS A 24 -8.82 15.36 -8.89
C HIS A 24 -8.86 16.83 -8.50
N LYS A 25 -9.38 17.16 -7.33
CA LYS A 25 -9.56 18.54 -6.87
C LYS A 25 -8.19 19.25 -6.73
N HIS A 26 -7.22 18.56 -6.12
CA HIS A 26 -5.86 19.04 -5.89
C HIS A 26 -4.84 18.42 -6.86
N LYS A 27 -5.29 17.62 -7.81
CA LYS A 27 -4.47 17.01 -8.89
C LYS A 27 -3.25 16.25 -8.36
N PHE A 28 -3.47 15.26 -7.50
CA PHE A 28 -2.38 14.38 -7.06
C PHE A 28 -2.74 12.90 -7.16
N ILE A 29 -1.70 12.09 -7.18
CA ILE A 29 -1.78 10.63 -7.18
C ILE A 29 -1.02 10.13 -5.95
N TYR A 30 -1.68 9.34 -5.15
CA TYR A 30 -1.11 8.70 -3.96
C TYR A 30 -0.89 7.21 -4.21
N CYS A 31 0.36 6.72 -4.02
CA CYS A 31 0.58 5.27 -4.03
C CYS A 31 0.23 4.66 -2.68
N GLU A 32 -0.78 3.80 -2.68
CA GLU A 32 -1.24 3.09 -1.49
C GLU A 32 -0.28 1.96 -1.14
N VAL A 33 0.54 2.19 -0.11
CA VAL A 33 1.38 1.16 0.51
C VAL A 33 0.78 0.79 1.86
N PRO A 34 0.40 -0.47 2.11
CA PRO A 34 -0.06 -0.88 3.43
C PRO A 34 1.02 -0.69 4.50
N LYS A 35 0.59 -0.34 5.73
CA LYS A 35 1.43 -0.20 6.92
C LYS A 35 2.40 1.00 6.93
N VAL A 36 2.10 2.01 6.10
CA VAL A 36 2.79 3.31 6.10
C VAL A 36 1.84 4.49 6.32
N GLY A 37 0.71 4.26 7.02
CA GLY A 37 -0.31 5.29 7.25
C GLY A 37 -1.37 5.39 6.15
N CYS A 38 -1.50 4.39 5.28
CA CYS A 38 -2.41 4.42 4.12
C CYS A 38 -3.88 4.64 4.50
N SER A 39 -4.36 4.12 5.62
CA SER A 39 -5.73 4.36 6.08
C SER A 39 -5.99 5.83 6.41
N ASN A 40 -5.02 6.51 7.02
CA ASN A 40 -5.12 7.94 7.29
C ASN A 40 -5.11 8.75 5.98
N TRP A 41 -4.22 8.43 5.06
CA TRP A 41 -4.19 9.08 3.75
C TRP A 41 -5.48 8.84 2.95
N LYS A 42 -6.07 7.66 3.02
CA LYS A 42 -7.40 7.42 2.42
C LYS A 42 -8.49 8.29 3.06
N ARG A 43 -8.48 8.44 4.39
CA ARG A 43 -9.41 9.36 5.07
C ARG A 43 -9.22 10.79 4.60
N THR A 44 -7.98 11.26 4.52
CA THR A 44 -7.65 12.60 4.00
C THR A 44 -8.16 12.77 2.57
N ILE A 45 -7.86 11.84 1.67
CA ILE A 45 -8.34 11.87 0.28
C ILE A 45 -9.87 11.88 0.22
N PHE A 46 -10.52 11.06 1.03
CA PHE A 46 -11.98 11.02 1.11
C PHE A 46 -12.56 12.37 1.53
N LEU A 47 -12.00 13.02 2.53
CA LEU A 47 -12.43 14.35 2.99
C LEU A 47 -12.20 15.42 1.91
N LEU A 48 -11.06 15.42 1.25
CA LEU A 48 -10.75 16.36 0.17
C LEU A 48 -11.73 16.26 -1.00
N GLN A 49 -12.27 15.07 -1.26
CA GLN A 49 -13.21 14.79 -2.36
C GLN A 49 -14.68 14.99 -1.98
N SER A 50 -15.04 14.89 -0.72
CA SER A 50 -16.44 14.83 -0.28
C SER A 50 -17.00 16.15 0.24
N ASP A 51 -16.20 17.19 0.36
CA ASP A 51 -16.57 18.49 0.97
C ASP A 51 -17.23 18.36 2.37
N LEU A 52 -16.97 17.24 3.06
CA LEU A 52 -17.49 16.98 4.40
C LEU A 52 -16.67 17.75 5.45
N ASN A 53 -17.34 18.51 6.29
CA ASN A 53 -16.74 19.17 7.45
C ASN A 53 -16.60 18.23 8.68
N SER A 54 -16.25 16.96 8.45
CA SER A 54 -16.05 15.96 9.50
C SER A 54 -14.56 15.73 9.76
N GLY A 55 -14.21 15.39 10.99
CA GLY A 55 -12.83 15.03 11.34
C GLY A 55 -12.42 13.69 10.70
N ALA A 56 -11.17 13.58 10.27
CA ALA A 56 -10.67 12.34 9.68
C ALA A 56 -10.80 11.13 10.61
N SER A 57 -10.76 11.34 11.93
CA SER A 57 -10.95 10.30 12.96
C SER A 57 -12.38 9.76 13.04
N GLU A 58 -13.38 10.49 12.55
CA GLU A 58 -14.78 10.09 12.58
C GLU A 58 -15.13 9.11 11.46
N ILE A 59 -14.30 9.03 10.43
CA ILE A 59 -14.53 8.13 9.30
C ILE A 59 -14.08 6.72 9.67
N GLN A 60 -15.04 5.79 9.67
CA GLN A 60 -14.77 4.40 9.99
C GLN A 60 -13.78 3.77 9.01
N HIS A 61 -12.96 2.83 9.51
CA HIS A 61 -11.95 2.14 8.73
C HIS A 61 -12.54 1.44 7.49
N ASP A 62 -13.64 0.73 7.66
CA ASP A 62 -14.24 -0.04 6.57
C ASP A 62 -14.82 0.85 5.48
N THR A 63 -15.34 2.02 5.84
CA THR A 63 -15.87 2.99 4.87
C THR A 63 -14.82 3.39 3.85
N ILE A 64 -13.59 3.71 4.27
CA ILE A 64 -12.53 4.16 3.37
C ILE A 64 -11.92 3.04 2.51
N HIS A 65 -12.09 1.79 2.92
CA HIS A 65 -11.56 0.64 2.18
C HIS A 65 -12.54 0.11 1.11
N HIS A 66 -13.84 0.40 1.26
CA HIS A 66 -14.89 -0.10 0.38
C HIS A 66 -15.66 1.00 -0.37
N THR A 67 -15.32 2.28 -0.16
CA THR A 67 -16.00 3.38 -0.86
C THR A 67 -15.63 3.47 -2.34
N SER A 68 -16.63 3.74 -3.18
CA SER A 68 -16.44 4.04 -4.61
C SER A 68 -15.94 5.47 -4.87
N LEU A 69 -15.91 6.33 -3.84
CA LEU A 69 -15.43 7.72 -3.98
C LEU A 69 -13.91 7.77 -4.15
N ILE A 70 -13.16 6.85 -3.56
CA ILE A 70 -11.72 6.76 -3.73
C ILE A 70 -11.41 5.98 -5.02
N LYS A 71 -11.18 6.72 -6.11
CA LYS A 71 -10.90 6.12 -7.42
C LYS A 71 -9.43 5.78 -7.59
N ARG A 72 -9.18 4.65 -8.21
CA ARG A 72 -7.84 4.16 -8.53
C ARG A 72 -7.51 4.42 -9.99
N LEU A 73 -6.23 4.59 -10.31
CA LEU A 73 -5.78 4.89 -11.67
C LEU A 73 -6.21 3.80 -12.68
N VAL A 74 -6.33 2.55 -12.24
CA VAL A 74 -6.81 1.42 -13.06
C VAL A 74 -8.24 1.64 -13.60
N SER A 75 -9.05 2.50 -12.96
CA SER A 75 -10.44 2.80 -13.40
C SER A 75 -10.51 3.71 -14.63
N TYR A 76 -9.38 4.24 -15.08
CA TYR A 76 -9.32 5.19 -16.19
C TYR A 76 -8.72 4.56 -17.45
N SER A 77 -9.04 5.11 -18.62
CA SER A 77 -8.46 4.67 -19.88
C SER A 77 -6.93 4.85 -19.89
N PRO A 78 -6.17 4.08 -20.67
CA PRO A 78 -4.72 4.23 -20.76
C PRO A 78 -4.25 5.64 -21.14
N ALA A 79 -5.02 6.37 -21.94
CA ALA A 79 -4.74 7.75 -22.30
C ALA A 79 -4.83 8.68 -21.09
N LEU A 80 -5.91 8.58 -20.29
CA LEU A 80 -6.09 9.34 -19.06
C LEU A 80 -5.07 8.94 -17.98
N GLN A 81 -4.72 7.66 -17.87
CA GLN A 81 -3.68 7.22 -16.94
C GLN A 81 -2.35 7.93 -17.25
N LYS A 82 -1.97 8.00 -18.54
CA LYS A 82 -0.75 8.69 -18.96
C LYS A 82 -0.84 10.20 -18.70
N GLU A 83 -1.96 10.81 -18.99
CA GLU A 83 -2.20 12.23 -18.73
C GLU A 83 -2.06 12.57 -17.25
N PHE A 84 -2.72 11.82 -16.36
CA PHE A 84 -2.66 12.07 -14.92
C PHE A 84 -1.24 11.86 -14.37
N LEU A 85 -0.54 10.83 -14.81
CA LEU A 85 0.85 10.59 -14.40
C LEU A 85 1.82 11.68 -14.88
N SER A 86 1.50 12.35 -15.97
CA SER A 86 2.32 13.48 -16.47
C SER A 86 2.02 14.79 -15.77
N ASN A 87 0.76 15.01 -15.35
CA ASN A 87 0.28 16.32 -14.92
C ASN A 87 -0.03 16.43 -13.42
N TYR A 88 -0.18 15.30 -12.71
CA TYR A 88 -0.53 15.29 -11.30
C TYR A 88 0.71 15.10 -10.42
N THR A 89 0.70 15.71 -9.25
CA THR A 89 1.74 15.49 -8.23
C THR A 89 1.68 14.07 -7.70
N LYS A 90 2.77 13.34 -7.78
CA LYS A 90 2.85 11.93 -7.35
C LYS A 90 3.48 11.83 -5.97
N VAL A 91 2.74 11.21 -5.05
CA VAL A 91 3.09 11.10 -3.64
C VAL A 91 3.19 9.63 -3.22
N ILE A 92 4.24 9.30 -2.51
CA ILE A 92 4.42 8.00 -1.88
C ILE A 92 4.92 8.17 -0.44
N PHE A 93 4.42 7.35 0.48
CA PHE A 93 5.01 7.23 1.81
C PHE A 93 5.74 5.89 1.94
N THR A 94 6.88 5.95 2.59
CA THR A 94 7.74 4.78 2.85
C THR A 94 7.86 4.52 4.34
N ARG A 95 8.34 3.36 4.70
CA ARG A 95 8.68 2.97 6.08
C ARG A 95 9.88 2.06 6.05
N HIS A 96 10.65 2.05 7.13
CA HIS A 96 11.76 1.11 7.27
C HIS A 96 11.28 -0.33 7.00
N PRO A 97 11.89 -1.08 6.05
CA PRO A 97 11.37 -2.36 5.59
C PRO A 97 11.15 -3.38 6.71
N LEU A 98 12.09 -3.48 7.65
CA LEU A 98 11.98 -4.40 8.79
C LEU A 98 10.85 -3.97 9.73
N GLU A 99 10.68 -2.69 10.02
CA GLU A 99 9.56 -2.21 10.83
C GLU A 99 8.22 -2.46 10.16
N ARG A 100 8.14 -2.25 8.83
CA ARG A 100 6.94 -2.56 8.07
C ARG A 100 6.60 -4.04 8.12
N LEU A 101 7.61 -4.91 8.08
CA LEU A 101 7.44 -6.36 8.08
C LEU A 101 7.22 -6.95 9.48
N VAL A 102 8.06 -6.54 10.43
CA VAL A 102 8.38 -7.35 11.60
C VAL A 102 7.48 -7.11 12.78
N VAL A 103 7.43 -5.89 13.30
CA VAL A 103 7.20 -5.85 14.75
C VAL A 103 5.78 -5.47 15.11
N LEU A 104 5.19 -4.55 14.39
CA LEU A 104 3.98 -3.94 14.91
C LEU A 104 2.81 -4.02 13.93
N THR A 105 3.04 -4.43 12.68
CA THR A 105 2.04 -4.14 11.68
C THR A 105 1.57 -5.34 10.85
N ALA A 106 2.45 -6.06 10.15
CA ALA A 106 1.97 -7.15 9.30
C ALA A 106 1.76 -8.45 10.07
N TYR A 107 2.80 -8.93 10.77
CA TYR A 107 2.69 -10.17 11.53
C TYR A 107 1.73 -10.04 12.72
N ARG A 108 1.92 -9.01 13.56
CA ARG A 108 1.12 -8.81 14.77
C ARG A 108 -0.35 -8.61 14.44
N ASP A 109 -0.68 -7.70 13.51
CA ASP A 109 -2.07 -7.39 13.20
C ASP A 109 -2.79 -8.55 12.52
N LYS A 110 -2.08 -9.28 11.65
CA LYS A 110 -2.71 -10.32 10.84
C LYS A 110 -2.78 -11.69 11.55
N PHE A 111 -1.80 -12.04 12.37
CA PHE A 111 -1.74 -13.35 13.00
C PHE A 111 -2.05 -13.35 14.50
N LEU A 112 -1.79 -12.24 15.20
CA LEU A 112 -2.05 -12.16 16.65
C LEU A 112 -3.42 -11.57 16.98
N HIS A 113 -3.96 -10.65 16.16
CA HIS A 113 -5.26 -10.01 16.36
C HIS A 113 -6.41 -10.65 15.57
N SER A 114 -6.20 -11.87 15.05
CA SER A 114 -7.28 -12.77 14.59
C SER A 114 -8.13 -12.25 13.43
N GLU A 115 -7.53 -11.59 12.43
CA GLU A 115 -8.24 -11.45 11.16
C GLU A 115 -8.47 -12.85 10.56
N PRO A 116 -9.73 -13.28 10.32
CA PRO A 116 -10.06 -14.67 9.98
C PRO A 116 -9.27 -15.20 8.78
N PHE A 117 -9.11 -14.42 7.73
CA PHE A 117 -8.37 -14.85 6.53
C PHE A 117 -6.92 -15.21 6.84
N TYR A 118 -6.21 -14.38 7.60
CA TYR A 118 -4.79 -14.61 7.90
C TYR A 118 -4.59 -15.68 8.98
N SER A 119 -5.44 -15.67 10.01
CA SER A 119 -5.36 -16.65 11.11
C SER A 119 -5.77 -18.07 10.70
N THR A 120 -6.53 -18.21 9.63
CA THR A 120 -6.93 -19.52 9.08
C THR A 120 -6.16 -19.85 7.79
N THR A 121 -6.44 -19.17 6.68
CA THR A 121 -5.92 -19.54 5.36
C THR A 121 -4.39 -19.45 5.29
N ILE A 122 -3.84 -18.27 5.56
CA ILE A 122 -2.38 -18.06 5.47
C ILE A 122 -1.65 -18.82 6.60
N ALA A 123 -2.20 -18.82 7.82
CA ALA A 123 -1.61 -19.55 8.92
C ALA A 123 -1.60 -21.07 8.67
N ASN A 124 -2.65 -21.63 8.04
CA ASN A 124 -2.67 -23.03 7.63
C ASN A 124 -1.62 -23.35 6.57
N GLU A 125 -1.43 -22.46 5.60
CA GLU A 125 -0.39 -22.61 4.59
C GLU A 125 1.01 -22.61 5.23
N ILE A 126 1.29 -21.67 6.14
CA ILE A 126 2.56 -21.60 6.87
C ILE A 126 2.78 -22.88 7.69
N ARG A 127 1.79 -23.32 8.45
CA ARG A 127 1.89 -24.55 9.25
C ARG A 127 2.11 -25.78 8.39
N ALA A 128 1.44 -25.87 7.23
CA ALA A 128 1.63 -26.98 6.30
C ALA A 128 3.05 -27.05 5.73
N MET A 129 3.69 -25.90 5.53
CA MET A 129 5.07 -25.84 5.01
C MET A 129 6.12 -26.20 6.05
N PHE A 130 5.92 -25.87 7.33
CA PHE A 130 6.98 -25.94 8.34
C PHE A 130 6.71 -26.87 9.50
N ARG A 131 5.51 -27.46 9.61
CA ARG A 131 5.15 -28.36 10.73
C ARG A 131 4.71 -29.73 10.23
N LYS A 132 5.22 -30.78 10.89
CA LYS A 132 4.74 -32.16 10.70
C LYS A 132 3.36 -32.36 11.31
N ASN A 133 3.09 -31.76 12.49
CA ASN A 133 1.79 -31.79 13.16
C ASN A 133 1.08 -30.43 12.97
N LYS A 134 -0.12 -30.47 12.42
CA LYS A 134 -0.96 -29.29 12.18
C LYS A 134 -1.70 -28.82 13.44
N ASN A 135 -1.01 -28.81 14.58
CA ASN A 135 -1.61 -28.31 15.83
C ASN A 135 -2.03 -26.85 15.68
N SER A 136 -3.12 -26.47 16.34
CA SER A 136 -3.77 -25.15 16.28
C SER A 136 -2.96 -24.01 16.92
N GLU A 137 -1.71 -24.22 17.25
CA GLU A 137 -0.85 -23.16 17.79
C GLU A 137 -0.65 -22.03 16.80
N LYS A 138 -0.58 -20.81 17.33
CA LYS A 138 -0.33 -19.61 16.54
C LYS A 138 0.97 -19.73 15.75
N VAL A 139 0.97 -19.18 14.54
CA VAL A 139 2.18 -19.09 13.71
C VAL A 139 3.23 -18.28 14.45
N SER A 140 4.44 -18.80 14.56
CA SER A 140 5.57 -18.06 15.13
C SER A 140 6.10 -17.04 14.14
N PHE A 141 6.77 -16.00 14.65
CA PHE A 141 7.43 -15.01 13.79
C PHE A 141 8.49 -15.65 12.88
N GLN A 142 9.23 -16.63 13.38
CA GLN A 142 10.23 -17.35 12.60
C GLN A 142 9.60 -18.12 11.41
N GLU A 143 8.48 -18.80 11.63
CA GLU A 143 7.74 -19.48 10.55
C GLU A 143 7.23 -18.50 9.52
N PHE A 144 6.71 -17.34 9.96
CA PHE A 144 6.26 -16.28 9.07
C PHE A 144 7.41 -15.73 8.21
N VAL A 145 8.56 -15.43 8.80
CA VAL A 145 9.74 -14.97 8.03
C VAL A 145 10.20 -16.05 7.04
N SER A 146 10.28 -17.32 7.49
CA SER A 146 10.64 -18.43 6.61
C SER A 146 9.69 -18.60 5.44
N PHE A 147 8.38 -18.40 5.67
CA PHE A 147 7.35 -18.41 4.63
C PHE A 147 7.57 -17.30 3.60
N ILE A 148 7.86 -16.07 4.04
CA ILE A 148 8.14 -14.96 3.13
C ILE A 148 9.38 -15.24 2.30
N LEU A 149 10.45 -15.74 2.90
CA LEU A 149 11.70 -16.05 2.21
C LEU A 149 11.57 -17.20 1.21
N ALA A 150 10.65 -18.13 1.45
CA ALA A 150 10.40 -19.28 0.57
C ALA A 150 9.56 -18.92 -0.66
N LYS A 151 8.89 -17.76 -0.69
CA LYS A 151 8.00 -17.36 -1.79
C LYS A 151 8.64 -16.32 -2.73
N PRO A 152 8.33 -16.37 -4.03
CA PRO A 152 8.70 -15.30 -4.94
C PRO A 152 8.08 -13.97 -4.53
N PRO A 153 8.84 -12.85 -4.51
CA PRO A 153 8.35 -11.56 -3.98
C PRO A 153 7.06 -11.04 -4.64
N HIS A 154 6.83 -11.35 -5.91
CA HIS A 154 5.63 -10.91 -6.63
C HIS A 154 4.34 -11.66 -6.20
N THR A 155 4.46 -12.85 -5.59
CA THR A 155 3.34 -13.64 -5.09
C THR A 155 2.94 -13.30 -3.66
N LEU A 156 3.76 -12.50 -2.97
CA LEU A 156 3.51 -12.11 -1.59
C LEU A 156 2.26 -11.26 -1.45
N ASP A 157 1.59 -11.39 -0.31
CA ASP A 157 0.47 -10.52 0.07
C ASP A 157 0.90 -9.05 0.15
N VAL A 158 0.01 -8.14 -0.17
CA VAL A 158 0.24 -6.69 -0.24
C VAL A 158 0.83 -6.10 1.05
N HIS A 159 0.52 -6.68 2.21
CA HIS A 159 0.98 -6.19 3.50
C HIS A 159 2.48 -6.42 3.75
N TRP A 160 3.08 -7.43 3.13
CA TRP A 160 4.51 -7.73 3.23
C TRP A 160 5.24 -7.80 1.88
N LYS A 161 4.52 -7.56 0.79
CA LYS A 161 5.15 -7.39 -0.53
C LYS A 161 6.10 -6.18 -0.52
N PRO A 162 7.28 -6.27 -1.16
CA PRO A 162 8.19 -5.13 -1.29
C PRO A 162 7.51 -3.89 -1.89
N MET A 163 7.76 -2.71 -1.32
CA MET A 163 7.10 -1.46 -1.74
C MET A 163 7.38 -1.11 -3.20
N PHE A 164 8.58 -1.42 -3.70
CA PHE A 164 8.92 -1.17 -5.10
C PHE A 164 8.09 -2.00 -6.09
N LEU A 165 7.54 -3.15 -5.68
CA LEU A 165 6.61 -3.94 -6.48
C LEU A 165 5.17 -3.41 -6.43
N LEU A 166 4.83 -2.60 -5.43
CA LEU A 166 3.51 -1.96 -5.31
C LEU A 166 3.44 -0.66 -6.10
N CYS A 167 4.51 0.13 -6.08
CA CYS A 167 4.52 1.52 -6.53
C CYS A 167 5.45 1.79 -7.71
N ASP A 168 6.27 0.82 -8.13
CA ASP A 168 7.19 0.89 -9.28
C ASP A 168 7.99 2.21 -9.40
N PRO A 169 8.75 2.62 -8.37
CA PRO A 169 9.47 3.90 -8.36
C PRO A 169 10.60 3.98 -9.39
N CYS A 170 10.93 2.86 -10.04
CA CYS A 170 11.89 2.83 -11.15
C CYS A 170 11.27 3.36 -12.46
N ASN A 171 9.96 3.29 -12.61
CA ASN A 171 9.24 3.74 -13.81
C ASN A 171 8.28 4.91 -13.53
N ILE A 172 7.87 5.10 -12.27
CA ILE A 172 7.02 6.22 -11.84
C ILE A 172 7.86 7.17 -11.00
N HIS A 173 8.09 8.36 -11.54
CA HIS A 173 8.80 9.41 -10.81
C HIS A 173 7.84 10.04 -9.78
N TYR A 174 8.11 9.83 -8.49
CA TYR A 174 7.37 10.45 -7.40
C TYR A 174 7.95 11.82 -7.07
N ASP A 175 7.10 12.83 -7.03
CA ASP A 175 7.49 14.21 -6.74
C ASP A 175 7.74 14.41 -5.24
N ILE A 176 6.99 13.69 -4.40
CA ILE A 176 7.14 13.74 -2.93
C ILE A 176 7.24 12.33 -2.37
N MET A 177 8.29 12.09 -1.59
CA MET A 177 8.50 10.84 -0.87
C MET A 177 8.55 11.11 0.63
N GLY A 178 7.44 10.86 1.32
CA GLY A 178 7.34 10.96 2.77
C GLY A 178 7.77 9.69 3.50
N LYS A 179 8.05 9.82 4.79
CA LYS A 179 8.42 8.72 5.69
C LYS A 179 7.35 8.52 6.75
N TYR A 180 7.09 7.28 7.10
CA TYR A 180 6.18 6.95 8.20
C TYR A 180 6.70 7.49 9.54
N GLU A 181 8.00 7.49 9.71
CA GLU A 181 8.68 7.94 10.92
C GLU A 181 8.46 9.44 11.21
N THR A 182 8.21 10.22 10.15
CA THR A 182 7.89 11.67 10.21
C THR A 182 6.52 11.98 9.61
N LEU A 183 5.59 11.00 9.66
CA LEU A 183 4.31 11.04 8.93
C LEU A 183 3.52 12.35 9.11
N GLY A 184 3.48 12.91 10.32
CA GLY A 184 2.77 14.17 10.58
C GLY A 184 3.35 15.34 9.77
N LEU A 185 4.66 15.59 9.93
CA LEU A 185 5.36 16.67 9.25
C LEU A 185 5.35 16.50 7.72
N ASP A 186 5.60 15.28 7.25
CA ASP A 186 5.62 14.99 5.82
C ASP A 186 4.22 15.11 5.21
N SER A 187 3.16 14.77 5.96
CA SER A 187 1.77 14.95 5.51
C SER A 187 1.40 16.42 5.40
N GLU A 188 1.77 17.25 6.38
CA GLU A 188 1.56 18.70 6.32
C GLU A 188 2.28 19.31 5.09
N HIS A 189 3.51 18.87 4.83
CA HIS A 189 4.24 19.30 3.64
C HIS A 189 3.51 18.93 2.35
N VAL A 190 3.04 17.69 2.24
CA VAL A 190 2.25 17.24 1.06
C VAL A 190 1.02 18.11 0.88
N LEU A 191 0.20 18.30 1.93
CA LEU A 191 -1.03 19.10 1.87
C LEU A 191 -0.74 20.53 1.42
N LYS A 192 0.31 21.16 1.97
CA LYS A 192 0.76 22.49 1.54
C LYS A 192 1.14 22.54 0.05
N VAL A 193 1.88 21.55 -0.44
CA VAL A 193 2.33 21.51 -1.86
C VAL A 193 1.17 21.32 -2.81
N ILE A 194 0.18 20.49 -2.46
CA ILE A 194 -1.01 20.26 -3.29
C ILE A 194 -2.09 21.34 -3.14
N GLY A 195 -1.91 22.30 -2.22
CA GLY A 195 -2.87 23.39 -1.98
C GLY A 195 -4.14 22.97 -1.24
N ALA A 196 -4.00 22.04 -0.28
CA ALA A 196 -5.11 21.49 0.51
C ALA A 196 -5.02 21.90 2.00
#